data_5e543c61b4fa72c3db00388929a8afef
#
_entry.id   5e543c61b4fa72c3db00388929a8afef
#
_cell.length_a   1.000
_cell.length_b   1.000
_cell.length_c   1.000
_cell.angle_alpha   90.00
_cell.angle_beta   90.00
_cell.angle_gamma   90.00
#
_symmetry.space_group_name_H-M   'P 1'
#
loop_
_entity.id
_entity.type
_entity.pdbx_description
1 polymer ?
#
loop_
_entity_poly.entity_id
_entity_poly.type
_entity_poly.pdbx_seq_one_letter_code
_entity_poly.pdbx_strand_id
1 'polypeptide(L)'
;VNTSGSTGIAKEVGLSASALLESAKSANKFVGAKPGQIWSLLLPLTHIAGINVLVRSLELGTVPIDAREITGKYPFADFTAVVPTQLFRALNGDSDLLEHLISAQAVLVGGAALSAELREASHNAGIKVIETYGMTETSGGCIYNGTPLDGTEFEIDDLGVISISSKSLATTYLNDPKAWDEKIRNGYFVTTDLGYIEDGKLVVTGRSDDLIISGGENISLAEVERIVSSTFS
;
A
#
# COMPACT_ATOMS: atom_id res chain seq x y z
N VAL A 1 -11.33 -3.21 10.71
CA VAL A 1 -11.12 -3.47 9.27
C VAL A 1 -10.70 -4.92 9.11
N ASN A 2 -11.31 -5.63 8.15
CA ASN A 2 -10.97 -7.03 7.90
C ASN A 2 -9.77 -7.13 6.94
N THR A 3 -8.88 -8.10 7.20
CA THR A 3 -7.84 -8.49 6.24
C THR A 3 -8.26 -9.78 5.53
N SER A 4 -7.85 -9.92 4.28
CA SER A 4 -7.90 -11.22 3.59
C SER A 4 -6.77 -12.09 4.16
N GLY A 5 -7.05 -12.91 5.18
CA GLY A 5 -6.04 -13.80 5.75
C GLY A 5 -5.64 -14.89 4.76
N SER A 6 -4.35 -15.10 4.53
CA SER A 6 -3.79 -16.25 3.78
C SER A 6 -4.16 -17.61 4.44
N THR A 7 -4.56 -17.61 5.71
CA THR A 7 -4.97 -18.77 6.49
C THR A 7 -6.48 -19.09 6.42
N GLY A 8 -7.24 -18.36 5.57
CA GLY A 8 -8.68 -18.60 5.35
C GLY A 8 -9.61 -17.95 6.39
N ILE A 9 -9.12 -17.48 7.53
CA ILE A 9 -9.91 -16.75 8.52
C ILE A 9 -9.52 -15.28 8.47
N ALA A 10 -10.47 -14.41 8.10
CA ALA A 10 -10.24 -12.96 8.08
C ALA A 10 -9.94 -12.47 9.50
N LYS A 11 -8.85 -11.71 9.65
CA LYS A 11 -8.52 -11.06 10.92
C LYS A 11 -9.23 -9.70 10.99
N GLU A 12 -9.83 -9.42 12.14
CA GLU A 12 -10.45 -8.13 12.42
C GLU A 12 -9.44 -7.19 13.10
N VAL A 13 -8.82 -6.32 12.32
CA VAL A 13 -7.79 -5.39 12.81
C VAL A 13 -8.43 -4.20 13.51
N GLY A 14 -8.09 -4.00 14.78
CA GLY A 14 -8.49 -2.85 15.59
C GLY A 14 -7.57 -1.66 15.36
N LEU A 15 -8.08 -0.59 14.75
CA LEU A 15 -7.34 0.64 14.47
C LEU A 15 -7.84 1.77 15.36
N SER A 16 -6.93 2.47 16.03
CA SER A 16 -7.26 3.66 16.78
C SER A 16 -7.39 4.89 15.86
N ALA A 17 -8.19 5.87 16.28
CA ALA A 17 -8.30 7.14 15.56
C ALA A 17 -6.94 7.86 15.47
N SER A 18 -6.11 7.75 16.53
CA SER A 18 -4.76 8.32 16.52
C SER A 18 -3.85 7.65 15.49
N ALA A 19 -3.87 6.32 15.38
CA ALA A 19 -3.07 5.60 14.39
C ALA A 19 -3.45 5.98 12.94
N LEU A 20 -4.75 6.07 12.66
CA LEU A 20 -5.25 6.51 11.35
C LEU A 20 -4.84 7.95 11.03
N LEU A 21 -4.91 8.87 12.00
CA LEU A 21 -4.50 10.26 11.81
C LEU A 21 -2.99 10.40 11.61
N GLU A 22 -2.17 9.64 12.36
CA GLU A 22 -0.71 9.65 12.15
C GLU A 22 -0.34 9.09 10.77
N SER A 23 -0.98 8.01 10.30
CA SER A 23 -0.83 7.52 8.93
C SER A 23 -1.18 8.59 7.89
N ALA A 24 -2.31 9.31 8.08
CA ALA A 24 -2.75 10.35 7.16
C ALA A 24 -1.79 11.55 7.12
N LYS A 25 -1.35 12.06 8.28
CA LYS A 25 -0.40 13.16 8.39
C LYS A 25 0.93 12.85 7.72
N SER A 26 1.49 11.66 8.00
CA SER A 26 2.77 11.22 7.44
C SER A 26 2.67 11.06 5.92
N ALA A 27 1.57 10.51 5.40
CA ALA A 27 1.32 10.38 3.99
C ALA A 27 1.16 11.73 3.30
N ASN A 28 0.32 12.64 3.84
CA ASN A 28 0.12 14.00 3.31
C ASN A 28 1.43 14.80 3.31
N LYS A 29 2.22 14.69 4.37
CA LYS A 29 3.55 15.33 4.44
C LYS A 29 4.49 14.80 3.35
N PHE A 30 4.53 13.48 3.13
CA PHE A 30 5.40 12.87 2.12
C PHE A 30 5.07 13.34 0.70
N VAL A 31 3.77 13.44 0.35
CA VAL A 31 3.35 13.93 -0.97
C VAL A 31 3.37 15.46 -1.07
N GLY A 32 3.76 16.16 -0.01
CA GLY A 32 3.81 17.64 0.02
C GLY A 32 2.43 18.29 0.02
N ALA A 33 1.40 17.58 0.48
CA ALA A 33 0.02 18.08 0.51
C ALA A 33 -0.13 19.30 1.44
N LYS A 34 -1.01 20.20 1.05
CA LYS A 34 -1.34 21.44 1.80
C LYS A 34 -2.81 21.46 2.17
N PRO A 35 -3.18 22.14 3.27
CA PRO A 35 -4.59 22.34 3.62
C PRO A 35 -5.43 22.84 2.44
N GLY A 36 -6.59 22.26 2.25
CA GLY A 36 -7.51 22.61 1.16
C GLY A 36 -7.31 21.81 -0.13
N GLN A 37 -6.22 21.04 -0.28
CA GLN A 37 -6.04 20.16 -1.43
C GLN A 37 -6.93 18.91 -1.34
N ILE A 38 -7.28 18.36 -2.49
CA ILE A 38 -8.35 17.37 -2.63
C ILE A 38 -7.79 16.01 -3.04
N TRP A 39 -8.21 14.97 -2.32
CA TRP A 39 -8.03 13.58 -2.70
C TRP A 39 -9.24 13.07 -3.49
N SER A 40 -9.04 12.21 -4.49
CA SER A 40 -10.10 11.41 -5.10
C SER A 40 -10.11 9.98 -4.54
N LEU A 41 -11.31 9.46 -4.28
CA LEU A 41 -11.56 8.13 -3.76
C LEU A 41 -11.93 7.20 -4.92
N LEU A 42 -11.01 6.34 -5.32
CA LEU A 42 -11.19 5.29 -6.34
C LEU A 42 -11.21 3.87 -5.74
N LEU A 43 -10.94 3.76 -4.43
CA LEU A 43 -10.80 2.48 -3.73
C LEU A 43 -12.00 2.18 -2.84
N PRO A 44 -12.37 0.90 -2.67
CA PRO A 44 -13.50 0.52 -1.82
C PRO A 44 -13.23 0.87 -0.35
N LEU A 45 -14.26 1.35 0.37
CA LEU A 45 -14.18 1.68 1.80
C LEU A 45 -14.15 0.46 2.73
N THR A 46 -14.28 -0.74 2.19
CA THR A 46 -14.09 -1.99 2.92
C THR A 46 -12.62 -2.29 3.23
N HIS A 47 -11.69 -1.61 2.55
CA HIS A 47 -10.25 -1.74 2.72
C HIS A 47 -9.63 -0.48 3.31
N ILE A 48 -8.54 -0.69 4.06
CA ILE A 48 -7.82 0.41 4.72
C ILE A 48 -7.37 1.51 3.74
N ALA A 49 -7.02 1.14 2.50
CA ALA A 49 -6.58 2.09 1.49
C ALA A 49 -7.67 3.11 1.11
N GLY A 50 -8.93 2.67 0.98
CA GLY A 50 -10.07 3.57 0.76
C GLY A 50 -10.39 4.44 1.99
N ILE A 51 -10.36 3.85 3.18
CA ILE A 51 -10.56 4.58 4.44
C ILE A 51 -9.51 5.69 4.58
N ASN A 52 -8.26 5.41 4.23
CA ASN A 52 -7.18 6.39 4.32
C ASN A 52 -7.37 7.60 3.40
N VAL A 53 -8.05 7.47 2.28
CA VAL A 53 -8.41 8.64 1.45
C VAL A 53 -9.32 9.58 2.23
N LEU A 54 -10.30 9.05 2.98
CA LEU A 54 -11.16 9.85 3.84
C LEU A 54 -10.37 10.56 4.95
N VAL A 55 -9.48 9.83 5.63
CA VAL A 55 -8.71 10.37 6.76
C VAL A 55 -7.68 11.41 6.29
N ARG A 56 -7.02 11.19 5.14
CA ARG A 56 -6.11 12.17 4.52
C ARG A 56 -6.84 13.47 4.14
N SER A 57 -8.06 13.34 3.57
CA SER A 57 -8.90 14.51 3.25
C SER A 57 -9.32 15.25 4.51
N LEU A 58 -9.75 14.53 5.56
CA LEU A 58 -10.10 15.12 6.86
C LEU A 58 -8.93 15.91 7.46
N GLU A 59 -7.73 15.36 7.40
CA GLU A 59 -6.49 15.99 7.89
C GLU A 59 -6.18 17.29 7.13
N LEU A 60 -6.48 17.36 5.83
CA LEU A 60 -6.33 18.56 4.99
C LEU A 60 -7.53 19.54 5.12
N GLY A 61 -8.54 19.21 5.92
CA GLY A 61 -9.76 20.02 6.08
C GLY A 61 -10.68 19.99 4.85
N THR A 62 -10.65 18.91 4.06
CA THR A 62 -11.43 18.74 2.83
C THR A 62 -12.30 17.49 2.86
N VAL A 63 -13.19 17.39 1.88
CA VAL A 63 -13.97 16.18 1.59
C VAL A 63 -13.42 15.59 0.30
N PRO A 64 -13.14 14.28 0.23
CA PRO A 64 -12.66 13.67 -1.00
C PRO A 64 -13.74 13.64 -2.07
N ILE A 65 -13.33 13.67 -3.33
CA ILE A 65 -14.22 13.39 -4.44
C ILE A 65 -14.44 11.88 -4.50
N ASP A 66 -15.67 11.43 -4.30
CA ASP A 66 -16.02 10.02 -4.50
C ASP A 66 -16.10 9.71 -5.99
N ALA A 67 -15.09 9.02 -6.49
CA ALA A 67 -14.92 8.71 -7.91
C ALA A 67 -15.14 7.23 -8.23
N ARG A 68 -15.64 6.44 -7.28
CA ARG A 68 -15.79 4.98 -7.43
C ARG A 68 -16.80 4.55 -8.48
N GLU A 69 -17.83 5.35 -8.70
CA GLU A 69 -18.92 5.05 -9.64
C GLU A 69 -18.97 6.05 -10.81
N ILE A 70 -17.95 6.89 -10.95
CA ILE A 70 -17.88 7.82 -12.08
C ILE A 70 -17.62 7.04 -13.38
N THR A 71 -18.44 7.33 -14.38
CA THR A 71 -18.25 6.90 -15.75
C THR A 71 -17.97 8.12 -16.62
N GLY A 72 -16.93 8.06 -17.45
CA GLY A 72 -16.47 9.19 -18.25
C GLY A 72 -15.48 10.06 -17.48
N LYS A 73 -15.43 11.34 -17.81
CA LYS A 73 -14.41 12.26 -17.30
C LYS A 73 -14.45 12.46 -15.78
N TYR A 74 -13.34 12.19 -15.13
CA TYR A 74 -13.17 12.39 -13.69
C TYR A 74 -13.01 13.87 -13.34
N PRO A 75 -13.60 14.35 -12.22
CA PRO A 75 -13.28 15.67 -11.69
C PRO A 75 -11.80 15.78 -11.30
N PHE A 76 -11.24 16.99 -11.37
CA PHE A 76 -9.88 17.24 -10.92
C PHE A 76 -9.71 16.97 -9.43
N ALA A 77 -8.62 16.28 -9.08
CA ALA A 77 -8.16 16.09 -7.72
C ALA A 77 -6.63 16.23 -7.67
N ASP A 78 -6.10 16.76 -6.56
CA ASP A 78 -4.66 16.94 -6.39
C ASP A 78 -3.95 15.60 -6.21
N PHE A 79 -4.61 14.66 -5.51
CA PHE A 79 -4.04 13.37 -5.15
C PHE A 79 -5.06 12.25 -5.35
N THR A 80 -4.55 11.07 -5.63
CA THR A 80 -5.37 9.85 -5.67
C THR A 80 -4.58 8.63 -5.19
N ALA A 81 -5.30 7.53 -4.95
CA ALA A 81 -4.72 6.24 -4.62
C ALA A 81 -5.40 5.14 -5.44
N VAL A 82 -4.60 4.24 -6.01
CA VAL A 82 -5.06 3.13 -6.85
C VAL A 82 -4.30 1.85 -6.51
N VAL A 83 -4.81 0.72 -7.01
CA VAL A 83 -4.07 -0.56 -7.03
C VAL A 83 -3.44 -0.77 -8.41
N PRO A 84 -2.40 -1.65 -8.54
CA PRO A 84 -1.74 -1.91 -9.83
C PRO A 84 -2.69 -2.28 -10.96
N THR A 85 -3.78 -3.00 -10.68
CA THR A 85 -4.78 -3.38 -11.69
C THR A 85 -5.57 -2.18 -12.24
N GLN A 86 -5.84 -1.15 -11.41
CA GLN A 86 -6.45 0.09 -11.88
C GLN A 86 -5.47 0.90 -12.73
N LEU A 87 -4.20 0.95 -12.32
CA LEU A 87 -3.14 1.61 -13.09
C LEU A 87 -2.93 0.93 -14.45
N PHE A 88 -2.90 -0.40 -14.49
CA PHE A 88 -2.85 -1.17 -15.72
C PHE A 88 -4.04 -0.87 -16.64
N ARG A 89 -5.27 -0.84 -16.09
CA ARG A 89 -6.47 -0.50 -16.85
C ARG A 89 -6.40 0.90 -17.46
N ALA A 90 -5.90 1.89 -16.70
CA ALA A 90 -5.72 3.25 -17.20
C ALA A 90 -4.78 3.29 -18.41
N LEU A 91 -3.66 2.58 -18.36
CA LEU A 91 -2.65 2.53 -19.41
C LEU A 91 -3.10 1.69 -20.63
N ASN A 92 -4.10 0.81 -20.48
CA ASN A 92 -4.54 -0.13 -21.52
C ASN A 92 -5.99 0.07 -21.95
N GLY A 93 -6.49 1.32 -21.98
CA GLY A 93 -7.76 1.63 -22.64
C GLY A 93 -8.74 2.49 -21.87
N ASP A 94 -8.57 2.70 -20.56
CA ASP A 94 -9.40 3.64 -19.79
C ASP A 94 -8.79 5.06 -19.85
N SER A 95 -9.06 5.75 -20.94
CA SER A 95 -8.49 7.08 -21.22
C SER A 95 -8.92 8.14 -20.20
N ASP A 96 -10.14 8.06 -19.67
CA ASP A 96 -10.65 9.01 -18.69
C ASP A 96 -9.91 8.82 -17.34
N LEU A 97 -9.69 7.58 -16.93
CA LEU A 97 -8.87 7.29 -15.74
C LEU A 97 -7.42 7.71 -15.98
N LEU A 98 -6.85 7.45 -17.14
CA LEU A 98 -5.49 7.87 -17.49
C LEU A 98 -5.31 9.40 -17.36
N GLU A 99 -6.23 10.18 -17.96
CA GLU A 99 -6.22 11.65 -17.86
C GLU A 99 -6.26 12.10 -16.40
N HIS A 100 -7.11 11.45 -15.58
CA HIS A 100 -7.22 11.74 -14.16
C HIS A 100 -5.91 11.47 -13.41
N LEU A 101 -5.27 10.31 -13.64
CA LEU A 101 -4.00 9.96 -12.99
C LEU A 101 -2.85 10.88 -13.42
N ILE A 102 -2.78 11.28 -14.69
CA ILE A 102 -1.76 12.22 -15.19
C ILE A 102 -1.94 13.60 -14.56
N SER A 103 -3.18 14.06 -14.37
CA SER A 103 -3.49 15.38 -13.81
C SER A 103 -3.15 15.49 -12.31
N ALA A 104 -3.06 14.39 -11.58
CA ALA A 104 -2.77 14.38 -10.16
C ALA A 104 -1.31 14.79 -9.87
N GLN A 105 -1.09 15.47 -8.74
CA GLN A 105 0.25 15.83 -8.26
C GLN A 105 1.01 14.60 -7.74
N ALA A 106 0.30 13.60 -7.20
CA ALA A 106 0.83 12.30 -6.86
C ALA A 106 -0.26 11.22 -6.90
N VAL A 107 0.13 10.02 -7.33
CA VAL A 107 -0.72 8.82 -7.38
C VAL A 107 -0.08 7.76 -6.49
N LEU A 108 -0.71 7.46 -5.35
CA LEU A 108 -0.26 6.37 -4.48
C LEU A 108 -0.67 5.03 -5.09
N VAL A 109 0.28 4.13 -5.24
CA VAL A 109 0.03 2.78 -5.76
C VAL A 109 0.45 1.75 -4.73
N GLY A 110 -0.47 0.90 -4.30
CA GLY A 110 -0.20 -0.11 -3.28
C GLY A 110 -1.18 -1.27 -3.30
N GLY A 111 -1.12 -2.12 -2.29
CA GLY A 111 -1.97 -3.30 -2.16
C GLY A 111 -1.44 -4.54 -2.88
N ALA A 112 -0.52 -4.39 -3.81
CA ALA A 112 0.26 -5.45 -4.45
C ALA A 112 1.58 -4.89 -4.99
N ALA A 113 2.50 -5.77 -5.37
CA ALA A 113 3.75 -5.37 -6.02
C ALA A 113 3.47 -4.68 -7.37
N LEU A 114 4.25 -3.64 -7.66
CA LEU A 114 4.22 -2.96 -8.95
C LEU A 114 5.33 -3.52 -9.84
N SER A 115 4.96 -4.11 -10.99
CA SER A 115 5.96 -4.63 -11.92
C SER A 115 6.83 -3.51 -12.52
N ALA A 116 8.07 -3.86 -12.92
CA ALA A 116 8.98 -2.90 -13.54
C ALA A 116 8.39 -2.29 -14.82
N GLU A 117 7.73 -3.12 -15.64
CA GLU A 117 7.08 -2.72 -16.89
C GLU A 117 5.95 -1.72 -16.63
N LEU A 118 5.10 -1.99 -15.61
CA LEU A 118 4.00 -1.10 -15.27
C LEU A 118 4.49 0.22 -14.67
N ARG A 119 5.58 0.18 -13.89
CA ARG A 119 6.26 1.38 -13.37
C ARG A 119 6.80 2.24 -14.52
N GLU A 120 7.52 1.62 -15.45
CA GLU A 120 8.10 2.32 -16.61
C GLU A 120 7.01 2.90 -17.51
N ALA A 121 5.96 2.12 -17.83
CA ALA A 121 4.84 2.59 -18.62
C ALA A 121 4.12 3.78 -17.97
N SER A 122 3.95 3.76 -16.64
CA SER A 122 3.36 4.87 -15.89
C SER A 122 4.22 6.14 -15.96
N HIS A 123 5.53 5.99 -15.79
CA HIS A 123 6.47 7.10 -15.91
C HIS A 123 6.44 7.70 -17.32
N ASN A 124 6.46 6.88 -18.37
CA ASN A 124 6.41 7.31 -19.75
C ASN A 124 5.08 8.02 -20.10
N ALA A 125 3.99 7.62 -19.45
CA ALA A 125 2.68 8.29 -19.57
C ALA A 125 2.58 9.60 -18.76
N GLY A 126 3.59 9.93 -17.95
CA GLY A 126 3.61 11.16 -17.14
C GLY A 126 2.85 11.04 -15.81
N ILE A 127 2.52 9.82 -15.35
CA ILE A 127 1.87 9.59 -14.06
C ILE A 127 2.93 9.68 -12.95
N LYS A 128 2.67 10.49 -11.93
CA LYS A 128 3.57 10.68 -10.77
C LYS A 128 3.31 9.59 -9.71
N VAL A 129 3.71 8.38 -10.01
CA VAL A 129 3.53 7.20 -9.14
C VAL A 129 4.42 7.30 -7.90
N ILE A 130 3.82 7.00 -6.74
CA ILE A 130 4.50 6.74 -5.47
C ILE A 130 4.08 5.34 -5.03
N GLU A 131 5.02 4.42 -5.01
CA GLU A 131 4.78 3.06 -4.53
C GLU A 131 4.65 3.06 -3.01
N THR A 132 3.65 2.35 -2.50
CA THR A 132 3.37 2.31 -1.07
C THR A 132 3.40 0.87 -0.56
N TYR A 133 4.21 0.63 0.45
CA TYR A 133 4.23 -0.61 1.20
C TYR A 133 3.63 -0.40 2.59
N GLY A 134 2.80 -1.34 2.98
CA GLY A 134 2.10 -1.40 4.26
C GLY A 134 0.87 -2.29 4.18
N MET A 135 0.20 -2.46 5.29
CA MET A 135 -0.92 -3.38 5.46
C MET A 135 -1.99 -2.77 6.37
N THR A 136 -3.06 -3.50 6.62
CA THR A 136 -4.11 -3.01 7.53
C THR A 136 -3.55 -2.79 8.94
N GLU A 137 -2.62 -3.65 9.38
CA GLU A 137 -1.96 -3.60 10.67
C GLU A 137 -1.09 -2.36 10.88
N THR A 138 -0.64 -1.72 9.79
CA THR A 138 0.10 -0.44 9.83
C THR A 138 -0.79 0.76 9.50
N SER A 139 -2.12 0.62 9.59
CA SER A 139 -3.10 1.62 9.12
C SER A 139 -2.87 2.02 7.66
N GLY A 140 -2.51 1.06 6.80
CA GLY A 140 -2.17 1.27 5.39
C GLY A 140 -0.69 1.49 5.12
N GLY A 141 -0.35 2.14 4.01
CA GLY A 141 1.03 2.37 3.60
C GLY A 141 1.82 3.20 4.60
N CYS A 142 2.95 2.69 5.05
CA CYS A 142 3.86 3.33 6.00
C CYS A 142 5.30 3.48 5.47
N ILE A 143 5.62 2.89 4.31
CA ILE A 143 6.90 3.04 3.61
C ILE A 143 6.59 3.39 2.15
N TYR A 144 7.10 4.52 1.67
CA TYR A 144 6.82 5.06 0.34
C TYR A 144 8.11 5.13 -0.49
N ASN A 145 8.09 4.55 -1.71
CA ASN A 145 9.28 4.41 -2.56
C ASN A 145 10.49 3.85 -1.78
N GLY A 146 10.25 2.86 -0.89
CA GLY A 146 11.25 2.24 -0.03
C GLY A 146 11.69 3.08 1.18
N THR A 147 11.18 4.30 1.35
CA THR A 147 11.53 5.22 2.45
C THR A 147 10.44 5.21 3.53
N PRO A 148 10.78 4.97 4.81
CA PRO A 148 9.82 5.04 5.91
C PRO A 148 9.19 6.43 6.03
N LEU A 149 7.90 6.47 6.30
CA LEU A 149 7.20 7.71 6.65
C LEU A 149 7.57 8.16 8.07
N ASP A 150 7.33 9.42 8.39
CA ASP A 150 7.60 9.99 9.72
C ASP A 150 6.98 9.12 10.83
N GLY A 151 7.81 8.75 11.82
CA GLY A 151 7.40 7.93 12.94
C GLY A 151 7.26 6.44 12.61
N THR A 152 7.79 6.01 11.47
CA THR A 152 7.92 4.61 11.08
C THR A 152 9.39 4.23 11.03
N GLU A 153 9.70 3.06 11.57
CA GLU A 153 11.00 2.38 11.49
C GLU A 153 10.78 0.95 11.06
N PHE A 154 11.78 0.33 10.44
CA PHE A 154 11.75 -1.07 10.10
C PHE A 154 13.09 -1.75 10.36
N GLU A 155 13.03 -3.04 10.60
CA GLU A 155 14.18 -3.93 10.73
C GLU A 155 13.99 -5.13 9.79
N ILE A 156 15.09 -5.73 9.38
CA ILE A 156 15.10 -6.95 8.55
C ILE A 156 16.02 -7.94 9.28
N ASP A 157 15.51 -9.14 9.54
CA ASP A 157 16.30 -10.19 10.17
C ASP A 157 17.18 -10.96 9.16
N ASP A 158 17.98 -11.91 9.66
CA ASP A 158 18.89 -12.72 8.86
C ASP A 158 18.16 -13.62 7.82
N LEU A 159 16.85 -13.81 7.97
CA LEU A 159 16.00 -14.55 7.04
C LEU A 159 15.30 -13.62 6.04
N GLY A 160 15.53 -12.32 6.13
CA GLY A 160 14.89 -11.31 5.29
C GLY A 160 13.50 -10.88 5.76
N VAL A 161 13.03 -11.31 6.93
CA VAL A 161 11.69 -10.96 7.44
C VAL A 161 11.67 -9.50 7.88
N ILE A 162 10.69 -8.77 7.36
CA ILE A 162 10.49 -7.35 7.67
C ILE A 162 9.68 -7.22 8.97
N SER A 163 10.18 -6.40 9.89
CA SER A 163 9.48 -5.98 11.11
C SER A 163 9.31 -4.46 11.12
N ILE A 164 8.14 -3.96 11.54
CA ILE A 164 7.78 -2.54 11.45
C ILE A 164 7.41 -2.00 12.83
N SER A 165 7.99 -0.89 13.22
CA SER A 165 7.56 -0.05 14.33
C SER A 165 6.98 1.25 13.77
N SER A 166 5.79 1.63 14.23
CA SER A 166 5.13 2.86 13.75
C SER A 166 4.08 3.35 14.72
N LYS A 167 3.90 4.66 14.79
CA LYS A 167 2.77 5.29 15.49
C LYS A 167 1.41 4.96 14.84
N SER A 168 1.42 4.47 13.62
CA SER A 168 0.24 4.04 12.88
C SER A 168 -0.10 2.55 13.03
N LEU A 169 0.61 1.81 13.90
CA LEU A 169 0.30 0.40 14.16
C LEU A 169 -1.11 0.24 14.75
N ALA A 170 -1.75 -0.86 14.36
CA ALA A 170 -2.99 -1.33 14.96
C ALA A 170 -2.81 -1.61 16.45
N THR A 171 -3.91 -1.70 17.17
CA THR A 171 -3.89 -1.98 18.61
C THR A 171 -4.01 -3.45 18.93
N THR A 172 -4.70 -4.22 18.10
CA THR A 172 -4.96 -5.65 18.31
C THR A 172 -5.66 -6.28 17.11
N TYR A 173 -5.73 -7.61 17.08
CA TYR A 173 -6.78 -8.32 16.35
C TYR A 173 -7.98 -8.52 17.26
N LEU A 174 -9.14 -7.99 16.90
CA LEU A 174 -10.34 -8.00 17.74
C LEU A 174 -10.87 -9.42 17.97
N ASN A 175 -10.73 -10.27 16.96
CA ASN A 175 -11.17 -11.68 17.03
C ASN A 175 -10.08 -12.65 17.53
N ASP A 176 -8.81 -12.21 17.64
CA ASP A 176 -7.69 -13.01 18.15
C ASP A 176 -6.57 -12.14 18.73
N PRO A 177 -6.76 -11.56 19.93
CA PRO A 177 -5.74 -10.73 20.57
C PRO A 177 -4.40 -11.44 20.80
N LYS A 178 -4.43 -12.76 21.06
CA LYS A 178 -3.20 -13.53 21.28
C LYS A 178 -2.33 -13.60 20.03
N ALA A 179 -2.95 -13.83 18.87
CA ALA A 179 -2.22 -13.81 17.60
C ALA A 179 -1.61 -12.43 17.30
N TRP A 180 -2.20 -11.33 17.79
CA TRP A 180 -1.59 -10.01 17.73
C TRP A 180 -0.35 -9.93 18.62
N ASP A 181 -0.46 -10.33 19.89
CA ASP A 181 0.65 -10.26 20.85
C ASP A 181 1.85 -11.11 20.40
N GLU A 182 1.61 -12.26 19.76
CA GLU A 182 2.64 -13.12 19.17
C GLU A 182 3.41 -12.45 18.01
N LYS A 183 2.79 -11.49 17.33
CA LYS A 183 3.39 -10.72 16.24
C LYS A 183 4.18 -9.50 16.73
N ILE A 184 4.03 -9.09 17.99
CA ILE A 184 4.75 -7.93 18.52
C ILE A 184 6.02 -8.41 19.24
N ARG A 185 7.17 -7.94 18.76
CA ARG A 185 8.49 -8.21 19.37
C ARG A 185 9.25 -6.91 19.54
N ASN A 186 9.62 -6.57 20.76
CA ASN A 186 10.38 -5.34 21.09
C ASN A 186 9.76 -4.05 20.52
N GLY A 187 8.42 -3.98 20.42
CA GLY A 187 7.72 -2.82 19.85
C GLY A 187 7.59 -2.84 18.31
N TYR A 188 8.10 -3.88 17.65
CA TYR A 188 7.94 -4.08 16.21
C TYR A 188 6.86 -5.13 15.92
N PHE A 189 6.04 -4.86 14.94
CA PHE A 189 5.13 -5.83 14.33
C PHE A 189 5.91 -6.67 13.31
N VAL A 190 6.04 -7.98 13.58
CA VAL A 190 6.72 -8.94 12.71
C VAL A 190 5.76 -9.34 11.60
N THR A 191 6.09 -8.97 10.38
CA THR A 191 5.29 -9.29 9.19
C THR A 191 5.55 -10.72 8.71
N THR A 192 4.92 -11.12 7.62
CA THR A 192 5.30 -12.30 6.82
C THR A 192 5.99 -11.89 5.52
N ASP A 193 6.23 -10.60 5.32
CA ASP A 193 6.84 -10.08 4.12
C ASP A 193 8.37 -10.18 4.22
N LEU A 194 9.00 -10.45 3.10
CA LEU A 194 10.45 -10.58 2.94
C LEU A 194 10.99 -9.39 2.17
N GLY A 195 12.21 -8.97 2.49
CA GLY A 195 12.87 -7.88 1.78
C GLY A 195 14.33 -7.73 2.16
N TYR A 196 14.95 -6.72 1.56
CA TYR A 196 16.33 -6.33 1.83
C TYR A 196 16.48 -4.81 1.70
N ILE A 197 17.63 -4.28 2.10
CA ILE A 197 17.95 -2.86 1.92
C ILE A 197 18.87 -2.71 0.71
N GLU A 198 18.48 -1.85 -0.22
CA GLU A 198 19.29 -1.44 -1.38
C GLU A 198 19.33 0.08 -1.43
N ASP A 199 20.51 0.67 -1.48
CA ASP A 199 20.73 2.12 -1.49
C ASP A 199 19.98 2.86 -0.37
N GLY A 200 19.89 2.25 0.82
CA GLY A 200 19.21 2.80 1.98
C GLY A 200 17.66 2.75 1.92
N LYS A 201 17.10 2.02 0.96
CA LYS A 201 15.67 1.85 0.75
C LYS A 201 15.26 0.40 0.97
N LEU A 202 14.05 0.21 1.49
CA LEU A 202 13.43 -1.10 1.57
C LEU A 202 13.01 -1.59 0.18
N VAL A 203 13.45 -2.79 -0.17
CA VAL A 203 12.96 -3.54 -1.32
C VAL A 203 12.20 -4.77 -0.80
N VAL A 204 10.91 -4.84 -1.07
CA VAL A 204 10.06 -5.99 -0.70
C VAL A 204 10.12 -7.02 -1.83
N THR A 205 10.43 -8.28 -1.49
CA THR A 205 10.64 -9.36 -2.47
C THR A 205 9.49 -10.35 -2.55
N GLY A 206 8.64 -10.42 -1.52
CA GLY A 206 7.50 -11.35 -1.47
C GLY A 206 7.09 -11.67 -0.05
N ARG A 207 6.48 -12.82 0.15
CA ARG A 207 5.98 -13.28 1.46
C ARG A 207 6.57 -14.64 1.80
N SER A 208 6.85 -14.85 3.08
CA SER A 208 7.35 -16.14 3.59
C SER A 208 6.29 -17.23 3.60
N ASP A 209 5.00 -16.85 3.65
CA ASP A 209 3.85 -17.77 3.60
C ASP A 209 3.41 -18.11 2.15
N ASP A 210 3.95 -17.43 1.14
CA ASP A 210 3.75 -17.72 -0.29
C ASP A 210 4.92 -18.51 -0.90
N LEU A 211 5.84 -19.03 -0.08
CA LEU A 211 6.95 -19.85 -0.54
C LEU A 211 6.48 -21.28 -0.83
N ILE A 212 6.77 -21.75 -2.04
CA ILE A 212 6.59 -23.15 -2.44
C ILE A 212 7.94 -23.87 -2.27
N ILE A 213 7.96 -24.93 -1.48
CA ILE A 213 9.16 -25.76 -1.36
C ILE A 213 9.12 -26.80 -2.49
N SER A 214 10.02 -26.70 -3.45
CA SER A 214 10.17 -27.69 -4.52
C SER A 214 11.63 -28.15 -4.62
N GLY A 215 11.85 -29.46 -4.47
CA GLY A 215 13.21 -30.04 -4.54
C GLY A 215 14.17 -29.58 -3.44
N GLY A 216 13.65 -29.01 -2.33
CA GLY A 216 14.47 -28.46 -1.23
C GLY A 216 14.83 -26.97 -1.42
N GLU A 217 14.38 -26.34 -2.48
CA GLU A 217 14.52 -24.89 -2.72
C GLU A 217 13.22 -24.17 -2.41
N ASN A 218 13.34 -22.97 -1.81
CA ASN A 218 12.23 -22.07 -1.58
C ASN A 218 11.97 -21.23 -2.82
N ILE A 219 10.85 -21.45 -3.48
CA ILE A 219 10.42 -20.72 -4.68
C ILE A 219 9.30 -19.76 -4.28
N SER A 220 9.50 -18.46 -4.50
CA SER A 220 8.47 -17.45 -4.28
C SER A 220 7.40 -17.52 -5.38
N LEU A 221 6.13 -17.57 -5.01
CA LEU A 221 5.01 -17.52 -5.97
C LEU A 221 5.09 -16.25 -6.82
N ALA A 222 5.46 -15.12 -6.22
CA ALA A 222 5.66 -13.85 -6.92
C ALA A 222 6.78 -13.93 -7.99
N GLU A 223 7.83 -14.70 -7.73
CA GLU A 223 8.91 -14.92 -8.70
C GLU A 223 8.45 -15.81 -9.87
N VAL A 224 7.67 -16.84 -9.58
CA VAL A 224 7.03 -17.68 -10.60
C VAL A 224 6.10 -16.86 -11.48
N GLU A 225 5.24 -16.04 -10.89
CA GLU A 225 4.35 -15.15 -11.64
C GLU A 225 5.11 -14.17 -12.53
N ARG A 226 6.21 -13.59 -12.02
CA ARG A 226 7.09 -12.70 -12.81
C ARG A 226 7.70 -13.41 -14.01
N ILE A 227 8.23 -14.62 -13.82
CA ILE A 227 8.84 -15.42 -14.90
C ILE A 227 7.78 -15.81 -15.94
N VAL A 228 6.61 -16.28 -15.51
CA VAL A 228 5.51 -16.66 -16.39
C VAL A 228 5.05 -15.45 -17.20
N SER A 229 4.83 -14.31 -16.56
CA SER A 229 4.39 -13.07 -17.22
C SER A 229 5.41 -12.57 -18.26
N SER A 230 6.73 -12.67 -17.95
CA SER A 230 7.77 -12.25 -18.89
C SER A 230 8.00 -13.23 -20.05
N THR A 231 7.55 -14.50 -19.92
CA THR A 231 7.78 -15.55 -20.93
C THR A 231 6.61 -15.67 -21.92
N PHE A 232 5.41 -15.28 -21.50
CA PHE A 232 4.16 -15.45 -22.26
C PHE A 232 3.48 -14.13 -22.63
N SER A 233 4.20 -13.00 -22.57
CA SER A 233 3.75 -11.65 -22.98
C SER A 233 4.02 -11.37 -24.44
#